data_ff4509095155c0f80b2fa50c280ed4d5
#
_entry.id   ff4509095155c0f80b2fa50c280ed4d5
#
_cell.length_a   1.000
_cell.length_b   1.000
_cell.length_c   1.000
_cell.angle_alpha   90.00
_cell.angle_beta   90.00
_cell.angle_gamma   90.00
#
_symmetry.space_group_name_H-M   'P 1'
#
loop_
_entity.id
_entity.type
_entity.pdbx_description
1 polymer ?
#
loop_
_entity_poly.entity_id
_entity_poly.type
_entity_poly.pdbx_seq_one_letter_code
_entity_poly.pdbx_strand_id
1 'polypeptide(L)'
;MKNHLIIAAALLLCIGCSQKVPTPQQDREMWVEYMLKVADPVLKNTAEGTLKVNMPYEAHPGKDTRPFSYLEAFGRTICGVAPWIESDVDDMGLKEEYREIARKALANAVDPQSPDYMEFSYKRQPLVDAAYLAQGMLRAPVQLWEKSPQEVKDNLITALKLTRTIKPGENNWLLF
;
A
#
# COMPACT_ATOMS: atom_id res chain seq x y z
N MET A 1 -49.32 29.66 30.15
CA MET A 1 -47.86 30.01 30.08
C MET A 1 -46.89 28.82 30.18
N LYS A 2 -47.16 27.80 31.04
CA LYS A 2 -46.25 26.62 31.15
C LYS A 2 -46.17 25.76 29.90
N ASN A 3 -47.24 25.62 29.12
CA ASN A 3 -47.26 24.74 27.93
C ASN A 3 -46.53 25.33 26.72
N HIS A 4 -46.43 26.66 26.60
CA HIS A 4 -45.69 27.31 25.53
C HIS A 4 -44.15 27.23 25.72
N LEU A 5 -43.69 27.14 26.97
CA LEU A 5 -42.26 26.97 27.29
C LEU A 5 -41.76 25.58 26.92
N ILE A 6 -42.61 24.55 27.11
CA ILE A 6 -42.23 23.14 26.78
C ILE A 6 -42.15 22.95 25.26
N ILE A 7 -43.05 23.58 24.49
CA ILE A 7 -43.04 23.51 23.02
C ILE A 7 -41.81 24.24 22.45
N ALA A 8 -41.43 25.37 23.01
CA ALA A 8 -40.22 26.10 22.59
C ALA A 8 -38.93 25.32 22.91
N ALA A 9 -38.85 24.64 24.07
CA ALA A 9 -37.73 23.78 24.42
C ALA A 9 -37.62 22.53 23.54
N ALA A 10 -38.74 21.93 23.13
CA ALA A 10 -38.74 20.79 22.21
C ALA A 10 -38.33 21.16 20.77
N LEU A 11 -38.67 22.35 20.32
CA LEU A 11 -38.23 22.88 19.01
C LEU A 11 -36.73 23.19 18.97
N LEU A 12 -36.14 23.63 20.08
CA LEU A 12 -34.67 23.88 20.18
C LEU A 12 -33.84 22.58 20.19
N LEU A 13 -34.41 21.48 20.66
CA LEU A 13 -33.71 20.16 20.64
C LEU A 13 -33.66 19.52 19.24
N CYS A 14 -34.52 19.93 18.31
CA CYS A 14 -34.51 19.41 16.93
C CYS A 14 -33.51 20.09 16.00
N ILE A 15 -32.85 21.18 16.42
CA ILE A 15 -31.90 21.93 15.61
C ILE A 15 -30.48 21.35 15.72
N GLY A 16 -30.26 20.35 16.59
CA GLY A 16 -28.94 19.90 17.03
C GLY A 16 -28.24 18.81 16.24
N CYS A 17 -28.81 18.21 15.20
CA CYS A 17 -28.18 17.07 14.49
C CYS A 17 -28.26 17.18 12.97
N SER A 18 -27.87 18.31 12.40
CA SER A 18 -27.50 18.35 11.00
C SER A 18 -26.00 18.02 10.88
N GLN A 19 -25.65 16.74 10.98
CA GLN A 19 -24.34 16.32 10.49
C GLN A 19 -24.29 16.66 9.01
N LYS A 20 -23.43 17.59 8.62
CA LYS A 20 -23.18 17.88 7.21
C LYS A 20 -22.68 16.58 6.58
N VAL A 21 -23.49 16.03 5.69
CA VAL A 21 -23.03 14.90 4.87
C VAL A 21 -21.82 15.39 4.07
N PRO A 22 -20.67 14.69 4.13
CA PRO A 22 -19.51 15.08 3.35
C PRO A 22 -19.84 15.13 1.86
N THR A 23 -19.19 16.02 1.15
CA THR A 23 -19.27 16.02 -0.30
C THR A 23 -18.46 14.82 -0.85
N PRO A 24 -18.75 14.33 -2.07
CA PRO A 24 -17.97 13.27 -2.69
C PRO A 24 -16.45 13.58 -2.74
N GLN A 25 -16.10 14.84 -2.89
CA GLN A 25 -14.70 15.28 -2.87
C GLN A 25 -14.10 15.11 -1.48
N GLN A 26 -14.80 15.53 -0.42
CA GLN A 26 -14.33 15.37 0.96
C GLN A 26 -14.22 13.89 1.36
N ASP A 27 -15.15 13.04 0.92
CA ASP A 27 -15.08 11.59 1.13
C ASP A 27 -13.83 11.01 0.45
N ARG A 28 -13.56 11.42 -0.79
CA ARG A 28 -12.39 10.96 -1.53
C ARG A 28 -11.08 11.39 -0.85
N GLU A 29 -10.96 12.65 -0.45
CA GLU A 29 -9.80 13.16 0.27
C GLU A 29 -9.56 12.39 1.57
N MET A 30 -10.61 12.13 2.34
CA MET A 30 -10.53 11.31 3.56
C MET A 30 -10.02 9.88 3.27
N TRP A 31 -10.49 9.24 2.20
CA TRP A 31 -10.01 7.90 1.83
C TRP A 31 -8.55 7.92 1.37
N VAL A 32 -8.11 8.96 0.65
CA VAL A 32 -6.69 9.14 0.30
C VAL A 32 -5.85 9.33 1.55
N GLU A 33 -6.28 10.17 2.52
CA GLU A 33 -5.59 10.32 3.80
C GLU A 33 -5.43 9.00 4.55
N TYR A 34 -6.49 8.18 4.65
CA TYR A 34 -6.40 6.86 5.29
C TYR A 34 -5.45 5.93 4.55
N MET A 35 -5.53 5.90 3.23
CA MET A 35 -4.63 5.10 2.39
C MET A 35 -3.17 5.51 2.64
N LEU A 36 -2.87 6.80 2.61
CA LEU A 36 -1.51 7.30 2.85
C LEU A 36 -1.03 7.03 4.27
N LYS A 37 -1.89 7.19 5.26
CA LYS A 37 -1.55 6.89 6.66
C LYS A 37 -1.11 5.43 6.85
N VAL A 38 -1.70 4.51 6.10
CA VAL A 38 -1.31 3.08 6.12
C VAL A 38 -0.07 2.83 5.26
N ALA A 39 0.03 3.49 4.09
CA ALA A 39 1.08 3.24 3.12
C ALA A 39 2.43 3.91 3.47
N ASP A 40 2.41 5.09 4.09
CA ASP A 40 3.59 5.90 4.39
C ASP A 40 4.71 5.16 5.09
N PRO A 41 4.46 4.43 6.20
CA PRO A 41 5.53 3.74 6.91
C PRO A 41 6.27 2.73 6.02
N VAL A 42 5.56 2.08 5.11
CA VAL A 42 6.15 1.10 4.20
C VAL A 42 6.84 1.79 3.03
N LEU A 43 6.15 2.68 2.32
CA LEU A 43 6.67 3.30 1.09
C LEU A 43 7.88 4.19 1.36
N LYS A 44 7.81 5.07 2.37
CA LYS A 44 8.89 6.00 2.69
C LYS A 44 10.12 5.26 3.19
N ASN A 45 9.95 4.32 4.12
CA ASN A 45 11.09 3.53 4.60
C ASN A 45 11.70 2.68 3.49
N THR A 46 10.91 2.06 2.61
CA THR A 46 11.47 1.32 1.48
C THR A 46 12.21 2.25 0.51
N ALA A 47 11.66 3.44 0.23
CA ALA A 47 12.31 4.43 -0.64
C ALA A 47 13.65 4.96 -0.08
N GLU A 48 13.79 4.94 1.24
CA GLU A 48 15.00 5.35 1.97
C GLU A 48 15.97 4.17 2.24
N GLY A 49 15.59 2.94 1.94
CA GLY A 49 16.39 1.75 2.24
C GLY A 49 16.44 1.42 3.74
N THR A 50 15.39 1.75 4.48
CA THR A 50 15.32 1.62 5.94
C THR A 50 14.17 0.74 6.44
N LEU A 51 13.40 0.13 5.54
CA LEU A 51 12.23 -0.67 5.91
C LEU A 51 12.59 -1.81 6.85
N LYS A 52 13.63 -2.57 6.52
CA LYS A 52 14.06 -3.74 7.33
C LYS A 52 14.54 -3.36 8.72
N VAL A 53 15.04 -2.13 8.88
CA VAL A 53 15.51 -1.61 10.18
C VAL A 53 14.35 -1.10 11.02
N ASN A 54 13.40 -0.42 10.39
CA ASN A 54 12.36 0.35 11.08
C ASN A 54 11.03 -0.41 11.22
N MET A 55 10.77 -1.43 10.38
CA MET A 55 9.51 -2.15 10.43
C MET A 55 9.42 -3.00 11.70
N PRO A 56 8.40 -2.78 12.56
CA PRO A 56 8.18 -3.60 13.73
C PRO A 56 7.89 -5.04 13.33
N TYR A 57 8.40 -5.98 14.10
CA TYR A 57 8.24 -7.39 13.84
C TYR A 57 7.62 -8.11 15.01
N GLU A 58 6.51 -8.78 14.73
CA GLU A 58 5.86 -9.70 15.66
C GLU A 58 5.58 -11.03 14.95
N ALA A 59 5.86 -12.14 15.62
CA ALA A 59 5.54 -13.47 15.13
C ALA A 59 5.11 -14.40 16.24
N HIS A 60 4.40 -15.44 15.89
CA HIS A 60 4.09 -16.53 16.79
C HIS A 60 5.41 -17.15 17.32
N PRO A 61 5.51 -17.47 18.64
CA PRO A 61 6.69 -18.10 19.21
C PRO A 61 7.18 -19.29 18.39
N GLY A 62 8.49 -19.33 18.10
CA GLY A 62 9.12 -20.37 17.30
C GLY A 62 8.97 -20.25 15.78
N LYS A 63 8.36 -19.18 15.28
CA LYS A 63 8.28 -18.90 13.83
C LYS A 63 8.99 -17.59 13.50
N ASP A 64 9.97 -17.65 12.60
CA ASP A 64 10.56 -16.45 12.00
C ASP A 64 9.98 -16.22 10.61
N THR A 65 9.20 -15.16 10.47
CA THR A 65 8.57 -14.74 9.21
C THR A 65 9.24 -13.51 8.60
N ARG A 66 10.23 -12.93 9.28
CA ARG A 66 10.95 -11.73 8.79
C ARG A 66 11.41 -11.82 7.34
N PRO A 67 11.99 -12.96 6.88
CA PRO A 67 12.52 -13.01 5.51
C PRO A 67 11.52 -12.63 4.41
N PHE A 68 10.22 -12.86 4.65
CA PHE A 68 9.17 -12.55 3.65
C PHE A 68 8.17 -11.48 4.09
N SER A 69 8.17 -11.04 5.35
CA SER A 69 7.25 -10.01 5.84
C SER A 69 7.43 -8.66 5.13
N TYR A 70 8.63 -8.35 4.69
CA TYR A 70 8.93 -7.10 3.98
C TYR A 70 8.33 -7.09 2.57
N LEU A 71 8.43 -8.19 1.84
CA LEU A 71 7.79 -8.33 0.53
C LEU A 71 6.27 -8.32 0.66
N GLU A 72 5.73 -8.96 1.69
CA GLU A 72 4.30 -8.92 2.00
C GLU A 72 3.81 -7.48 2.23
N ALA A 73 4.48 -6.76 3.13
CA ALA A 73 4.15 -5.36 3.43
C ALA A 73 4.23 -4.49 2.17
N PHE A 74 5.35 -4.54 1.44
CA PHE A 74 5.58 -3.72 0.27
C PHE A 74 4.65 -4.07 -0.90
N GLY A 75 4.56 -5.36 -1.26
CA GLY A 75 3.75 -5.81 -2.40
C GLY A 75 2.28 -5.47 -2.24
N ARG A 76 1.72 -5.67 -1.04
CA ARG A 76 0.32 -5.31 -0.75
C ARG A 76 0.11 -3.80 -0.72
N THR A 77 1.06 -3.04 -0.19
CA THR A 77 0.99 -1.57 -0.18
C THR A 77 1.03 -1.01 -1.60
N ILE A 78 1.98 -1.44 -2.43
CA ILE A 78 2.06 -1.02 -3.84
C ILE A 78 0.77 -1.38 -4.58
N CYS A 79 0.25 -2.60 -4.40
CA CYS A 79 -1.00 -3.03 -5.02
C CYS A 79 -2.18 -2.12 -4.63
N GLY A 80 -2.22 -1.67 -3.37
CA GLY A 80 -3.27 -0.79 -2.86
C GLY A 80 -3.18 0.64 -3.39
N VAL A 81 -1.99 1.24 -3.45
CA VAL A 81 -1.81 2.63 -3.88
C VAL A 81 -1.74 2.80 -5.40
N ALA A 82 -1.43 1.73 -6.13
CA ALA A 82 -1.21 1.77 -7.58
C ALA A 82 -2.34 2.47 -8.37
N PRO A 83 -3.63 2.17 -8.16
CA PRO A 83 -4.70 2.86 -8.89
C PRO A 83 -4.73 4.37 -8.64
N TRP A 84 -4.35 4.80 -7.44
CA TRP A 84 -4.33 6.22 -7.10
C TRP A 84 -3.17 6.94 -7.77
N ILE A 85 -1.95 6.40 -7.71
CA ILE A 85 -0.79 7.03 -8.36
C ILE A 85 -0.87 7.00 -9.89
N GLU A 86 -1.58 6.03 -10.48
CA GLU A 86 -1.79 5.96 -11.93
C GLU A 86 -2.81 6.99 -12.41
N SER A 87 -3.85 7.27 -11.63
CA SER A 87 -4.94 8.16 -12.04
C SER A 87 -4.48 9.61 -12.22
N ASP A 88 -5.16 10.34 -13.12
CA ASP A 88 -4.87 11.76 -13.39
C ASP A 88 -5.53 12.72 -12.39
N VAL A 89 -6.43 12.23 -11.55
CA VAL A 89 -7.11 13.04 -10.54
C VAL A 89 -6.15 13.31 -9.39
N ASP A 90 -5.68 14.54 -9.26
CA ASP A 90 -4.87 14.98 -8.14
C ASP A 90 -5.76 15.51 -7.01
N ASP A 91 -5.92 14.70 -5.98
CA ASP A 91 -6.88 14.97 -4.92
C ASP A 91 -6.34 15.91 -3.83
N MET A 92 -5.01 15.97 -3.66
CA MET A 92 -4.39 16.66 -2.52
C MET A 92 -3.05 17.35 -2.88
N GLY A 93 -2.67 17.44 -4.13
CA GLY A 93 -1.38 17.98 -4.56
C GLY A 93 -0.18 17.10 -4.18
N LEU A 94 -0.40 15.88 -3.71
CA LEU A 94 0.66 14.98 -3.21
C LEU A 94 1.06 13.89 -4.21
N LYS A 95 0.31 13.74 -5.28
CA LYS A 95 0.43 12.56 -6.15
C LYS A 95 1.80 12.42 -6.79
N GLU A 96 2.42 13.50 -7.27
CA GLU A 96 3.74 13.39 -7.92
C GLU A 96 4.83 13.00 -6.92
N GLU A 97 4.78 13.50 -5.69
CA GLU A 97 5.66 13.07 -4.61
C GLU A 97 5.56 11.56 -4.38
N TYR A 98 4.33 11.03 -4.27
CA TYR A 98 4.12 9.59 -4.04
C TYR A 98 4.45 8.72 -5.25
N ARG A 99 4.33 9.23 -6.46
CA ARG A 99 4.83 8.58 -7.68
C ARG A 99 6.34 8.37 -7.61
N GLU A 100 7.08 9.40 -7.19
CA GLU A 100 8.53 9.30 -7.00
C GLU A 100 8.90 8.36 -5.85
N ILE A 101 8.24 8.47 -4.70
CA ILE A 101 8.45 7.58 -3.55
C ILE A 101 8.21 6.13 -3.97
N ALA A 102 7.12 5.84 -4.66
CA ALA A 102 6.79 4.48 -5.11
C ALA A 102 7.84 3.91 -6.07
N ARG A 103 8.36 4.72 -7.02
CA ARG A 103 9.44 4.30 -7.92
C ARG A 103 10.76 4.04 -7.19
N LYS A 104 11.14 4.90 -6.24
CA LYS A 104 12.33 4.70 -5.41
C LYS A 104 12.19 3.45 -4.54
N ALA A 105 11.04 3.27 -3.93
CA ALA A 105 10.73 2.08 -3.13
C ALA A 105 10.80 0.80 -3.97
N LEU A 106 10.24 0.82 -5.18
CA LEU A 106 10.34 -0.31 -6.11
C LEU A 106 11.80 -0.62 -6.46
N ALA A 107 12.60 0.40 -6.78
CA ALA A 107 14.01 0.23 -7.08
C ALA A 107 14.76 -0.45 -5.92
N ASN A 108 14.62 0.05 -4.69
CA ASN A 108 15.25 -0.55 -3.51
C ASN A 108 14.76 -1.97 -3.21
N ALA A 109 13.48 -2.24 -3.42
CA ALA A 109 12.90 -3.56 -3.17
C ALA A 109 13.47 -4.67 -4.07
N VAL A 110 13.89 -4.31 -5.28
CA VAL A 110 14.35 -5.28 -6.30
C VAL A 110 15.85 -5.18 -6.63
N ASP A 111 16.56 -4.21 -6.08
CA ASP A 111 18.01 -4.08 -6.25
C ASP A 111 18.77 -5.03 -5.30
N PRO A 112 19.52 -6.03 -5.80
CA PRO A 112 20.29 -6.94 -4.95
C PRO A 112 21.35 -6.24 -4.06
N GLN A 113 21.72 -5.00 -4.37
CA GLN A 113 22.68 -4.23 -3.57
C GLN A 113 21.98 -3.36 -2.51
N SER A 114 20.66 -3.23 -2.57
CA SER A 114 19.90 -2.47 -1.59
C SER A 114 19.84 -3.17 -0.24
N PRO A 115 19.94 -2.44 0.90
CA PRO A 115 19.69 -3.00 2.22
C PRO A 115 18.25 -3.55 2.35
N ASP A 116 17.33 -3.01 1.57
CA ASP A 116 15.92 -3.42 1.56
C ASP A 116 15.57 -4.40 0.42
N TYR A 117 16.58 -4.98 -0.28
CA TYR A 117 16.31 -6.05 -1.25
C TYR A 117 15.42 -7.13 -0.64
N MET A 118 14.33 -7.44 -1.29
CA MET A 118 13.32 -8.34 -0.76
C MET A 118 13.53 -9.79 -1.17
N GLU A 119 13.05 -10.72 -0.32
CA GLU A 119 13.19 -12.15 -0.55
C GLU A 119 12.06 -12.68 -1.45
N PHE A 120 12.41 -13.21 -2.62
CA PHE A 120 11.46 -13.69 -3.62
C PHE A 120 11.44 -15.23 -3.77
N SER A 121 12.28 -15.96 -3.04
CA SER A 121 12.43 -17.41 -3.26
C SER A 121 12.30 -18.28 -2.01
N TYR A 122 12.37 -17.69 -0.82
CA TYR A 122 12.42 -18.42 0.43
C TYR A 122 11.05 -18.89 0.90
N LYS A 123 10.87 -20.21 1.05
CA LYS A 123 9.59 -20.86 1.42
C LYS A 123 8.48 -20.62 0.38
N ARG A 124 7.23 -20.47 0.82
CA ARG A 124 6.06 -20.36 -0.07
C ARG A 124 5.42 -18.97 -0.12
N GLN A 125 5.58 -18.20 0.95
CA GLN A 125 4.92 -16.90 1.10
C GLN A 125 5.28 -15.91 -0.02
N PRO A 126 6.54 -15.80 -0.50
CA PRO A 126 6.90 -14.88 -1.58
C PRO A 126 6.13 -15.10 -2.89
N LEU A 127 5.59 -16.29 -3.13
CA LEU A 127 4.78 -16.54 -4.34
C LEU A 127 3.51 -15.67 -4.35
N VAL A 128 2.84 -15.56 -3.18
CA VAL A 128 1.63 -14.73 -3.01
C VAL A 128 2.00 -13.24 -3.01
N ASP A 129 3.05 -12.89 -2.27
CA ASP A 129 3.39 -11.47 -2.08
C ASP A 129 3.94 -10.83 -3.35
N ALA A 130 4.71 -11.59 -4.15
CA ALA A 130 5.13 -11.18 -5.47
C ALA A 130 3.96 -11.06 -6.46
N ALA A 131 2.90 -11.85 -6.30
CA ALA A 131 1.69 -11.68 -7.10
C ALA A 131 0.99 -10.34 -6.81
N TYR A 132 0.93 -9.90 -5.54
CA TYR A 132 0.46 -8.56 -5.21
C TYR A 132 1.34 -7.47 -5.82
N LEU A 133 2.66 -7.62 -5.75
CA LEU A 133 3.58 -6.68 -6.40
C LEU A 133 3.33 -6.62 -7.92
N ALA A 134 3.24 -7.77 -8.59
CA ALA A 134 2.93 -7.84 -10.02
C ALA A 134 1.57 -7.20 -10.34
N GLN A 135 0.56 -7.42 -9.51
CA GLN A 135 -0.74 -6.75 -9.64
C GLN A 135 -0.62 -5.22 -9.51
N GLY A 136 0.21 -4.73 -8.60
CA GLY A 136 0.52 -3.29 -8.48
C GLY A 136 1.10 -2.74 -9.78
N MET A 137 2.04 -3.46 -10.41
CA MET A 137 2.62 -3.08 -11.70
C MET A 137 1.56 -3.01 -12.81
N LEU A 138 0.62 -3.96 -12.85
CA LEU A 138 -0.48 -3.98 -13.81
C LEU A 138 -1.50 -2.86 -13.58
N ARG A 139 -1.66 -2.40 -12.34
CA ARG A 139 -2.58 -1.30 -11.95
C ARG A 139 -1.99 0.09 -12.16
N ALA A 140 -0.66 0.20 -12.21
CA ALA A 140 0.05 1.46 -12.46
C ALA A 140 1.14 1.26 -13.52
N PRO A 141 0.77 0.85 -14.77
CA PRO A 141 1.73 0.50 -15.80
C PRO A 141 2.60 1.69 -16.21
N VAL A 142 2.05 2.90 -16.29
CA VAL A 142 2.82 4.08 -16.66
C VAL A 142 3.75 4.49 -15.53
N GLN A 143 3.22 4.63 -14.31
CA GLN A 143 3.97 5.19 -13.20
C GLN A 143 5.03 4.23 -12.64
N LEU A 144 4.74 2.93 -12.58
CA LEU A 144 5.64 1.94 -11.97
C LEU A 144 6.48 1.18 -12.98
N TRP A 145 6.00 1.01 -14.23
CA TRP A 145 6.75 0.26 -15.25
C TRP A 145 7.38 1.18 -16.29
N GLU A 146 6.60 1.96 -17.04
CA GLU A 146 7.14 2.74 -18.17
C GLU A 146 8.16 3.77 -17.70
N LYS A 147 7.88 4.49 -16.61
CA LYS A 147 8.76 5.51 -16.03
C LYS A 147 9.92 4.96 -15.20
N SER A 148 9.96 3.66 -14.93
CA SER A 148 11.10 3.06 -14.23
C SER A 148 12.31 2.92 -15.14
N PRO A 149 13.54 3.13 -14.62
CA PRO A 149 14.79 2.84 -15.35
C PRO A 149 14.85 1.37 -15.81
N GLN A 150 15.59 1.12 -16.89
CA GLN A 150 15.73 -0.23 -17.43
C GLN A 150 16.33 -1.21 -16.42
N GLU A 151 17.29 -0.78 -15.63
CA GLU A 151 17.89 -1.58 -14.56
C GLU A 151 16.84 -2.06 -13.54
N VAL A 152 15.93 -1.20 -13.11
CA VAL A 152 14.84 -1.56 -12.19
C VAL A 152 13.89 -2.58 -12.83
N LYS A 153 13.60 -2.44 -14.13
CA LYS A 153 12.79 -3.41 -14.88
C LYS A 153 13.45 -4.78 -14.93
N ASP A 154 14.74 -4.81 -15.22
CA ASP A 154 15.52 -6.05 -15.34
C ASP A 154 15.64 -6.75 -13.97
N ASN A 155 15.88 -5.99 -12.91
CA ASN A 155 15.89 -6.47 -11.53
C ASN A 155 14.52 -7.03 -11.12
N LEU A 156 13.43 -6.31 -11.41
CA LEU A 156 12.06 -6.77 -11.12
C LEU A 156 11.73 -8.08 -11.87
N ILE A 157 12.07 -8.15 -13.16
CA ILE A 157 11.88 -9.38 -13.94
C ILE A 157 12.65 -10.55 -13.31
N THR A 158 13.89 -10.30 -12.90
CA THR A 158 14.74 -11.31 -12.25
C THR A 158 14.15 -11.75 -10.93
N ALA A 159 13.74 -10.81 -10.08
CA ALA A 159 13.10 -11.07 -8.80
C ALA A 159 11.80 -11.89 -8.96
N LEU A 160 10.92 -11.49 -9.87
CA LEU A 160 9.69 -12.24 -10.14
C LEU A 160 9.95 -13.64 -10.70
N LYS A 161 11.02 -13.84 -11.48
CA LYS A 161 11.41 -15.17 -11.97
C LYS A 161 11.86 -16.11 -10.84
N LEU A 162 12.42 -15.60 -9.75
CA LEU A 162 12.80 -16.41 -8.59
C LEU A 162 11.59 -17.11 -7.96
N THR A 163 10.43 -16.51 -7.97
CA THR A 163 9.20 -17.14 -7.44
C THR A 163 8.81 -18.42 -8.17
N ARG A 164 9.24 -18.61 -9.44
CA ARG A 164 8.97 -19.82 -10.23
C ARG A 164 9.63 -21.08 -9.66
N THR A 165 10.61 -20.93 -8.78
CA THR A 165 11.25 -22.05 -8.08
C THR A 165 10.40 -22.59 -6.94
N ILE A 166 9.39 -21.83 -6.52
CA ILE A 166 8.54 -22.15 -5.37
C ILE A 166 7.45 -23.14 -5.86
N LYS A 167 7.39 -24.32 -5.24
CA LYS A 167 6.26 -25.24 -5.43
C LYS A 167 5.04 -24.69 -4.69
N PRO A 168 3.92 -24.39 -5.40
CA PRO A 168 2.68 -24.03 -4.76
C PRO A 168 2.19 -25.20 -3.87
N GLY A 169 1.54 -24.85 -2.76
CA GLY A 169 0.87 -25.85 -1.91
C GLY A 169 -0.57 -26.08 -2.38
N GLU A 170 -1.27 -26.95 -1.66
CA GLU A 170 -2.70 -27.21 -1.86
C GLU A 170 -3.61 -26.08 -1.34
N ASN A 171 -3.11 -24.86 -1.38
CA ASN A 171 -3.77 -23.68 -0.85
C ASN A 171 -4.14 -22.76 -2.01
N ASN A 172 -5.40 -22.40 -2.13
CA ASN A 172 -5.93 -21.52 -3.20
C ASN A 172 -5.18 -20.20 -3.32
N TRP A 173 -4.64 -19.66 -2.22
CA TRP A 173 -3.83 -18.45 -2.22
C TRP A 173 -2.55 -18.54 -3.04
N LEU A 174 -2.03 -19.74 -3.23
CA LEU A 174 -0.79 -19.98 -3.96
C LEU A 174 -1.03 -20.31 -5.44
N LEU A 175 -2.28 -20.41 -5.87
CA LEU A 175 -2.68 -20.76 -7.24
C LEU A 175 -3.16 -19.54 -8.04
N PHE A 176 -3.36 -18.41 -7.41
CA PHE A 176 -3.68 -17.14 -8.06
C PHE A 176 -2.41 -16.35 -8.34
#